data_9277adddbc717886897b6407d48a7a34
#
_entry.id   9277adddbc717886897b6407d48a7a34
#
_cell.length_a   1.000
_cell.length_b   1.000
_cell.length_c   1.000
_cell.angle_alpha   90.00
_cell.angle_beta   90.00
_cell.angle_gamma   90.00
#
_symmetry.space_group_name_H-M   'P 1'
#
loop_
_entity.id
_entity.type
_entity.pdbx_description
1 polymer ?
#
loop_
_entity_poly.entity_id
_entity_poly.type
_entity_poly.pdbx_seq_one_letter_code
_entity_poly.pdbx_strand_id
1 'polypeptide(L)'
;EIRNISIGQSYKKIVILVVLNLIKNYNIKFYSKWLLLVITLVSCDSNFLKVPESEIESASSWTINDQPPSFPECENLIIDDQLICFRNKIEIEMNNFLDKKVFPLDTTEYTLTLKIDINGNFSLDKLLPQNKLDQKSVLIIQQAIEQLPKALPAIKTNVGEFVEVKFNLPFKLNYE
;
A
#
# COMPACT_ATOMS: atom_id res chain seq x y z
N GLU A 1 19.18 -10.12 17.47
CA GLU A 1 19.48 -9.00 18.38
C GLU A 1 20.93 -8.61 18.24
N ILE A 2 21.20 -7.39 17.77
CA ILE A 2 22.44 -6.62 17.91
C ILE A 2 23.75 -7.35 17.60
N ARG A 3 24.07 -7.59 16.31
CA ARG A 3 25.45 -7.88 15.86
C ARG A 3 25.82 -7.43 14.45
N ASN A 4 25.12 -6.49 13.84
CA ASN A 4 25.42 -6.07 12.45
C ASN A 4 25.99 -4.65 12.29
N ILE A 5 26.38 -3.95 13.37
CA ILE A 5 26.86 -2.55 13.29
C ILE A 5 28.39 -2.46 13.23
N SER A 6 29.13 -3.52 13.53
CA SER A 6 30.60 -3.47 13.67
C SER A 6 31.39 -3.63 12.35
N ILE A 7 30.79 -4.18 11.28
CA ILE A 7 31.52 -4.53 10.07
C ILE A 7 31.81 -3.29 9.19
N GLY A 8 30.88 -2.34 9.10
CA GLY A 8 31.04 -1.16 8.25
C GLY A 8 32.12 -0.17 8.70
N GLN A 9 32.38 -0.06 10.00
CA GLN A 9 33.41 0.84 10.52
C GLN A 9 34.83 0.28 10.34
N SER A 10 35.00 -1.04 10.35
CA SER A 10 36.31 -1.68 10.16
C SER A 10 36.79 -1.54 8.72
N TYR A 11 35.93 -1.66 7.72
CA TYR A 11 36.29 -1.46 6.31
C TYR A 11 36.71 -0.03 6.00
N LYS A 12 36.04 0.98 6.57
CA LYS A 12 36.44 2.41 6.38
C LYS A 12 37.86 2.67 6.89
N LYS A 13 38.26 2.13 8.02
CA LYS A 13 39.63 2.28 8.55
C LYS A 13 40.68 1.61 7.67
N ILE A 14 40.38 0.43 7.15
CA ILE A 14 41.32 -0.32 6.29
C ILE A 14 41.52 0.40 4.95
N VAL A 15 40.45 0.89 4.31
CA VAL A 15 40.53 1.63 3.05
C VAL A 15 41.33 2.93 3.21
N ILE A 16 41.09 3.68 4.29
CA ILE A 16 41.86 4.92 4.56
C ILE A 16 43.34 4.64 4.78
N LEU A 17 43.70 3.59 5.51
CA LEU A 17 45.11 3.19 5.74
C LEU A 17 45.82 2.75 4.43
N VAL A 18 45.13 2.02 3.56
CA VAL A 18 45.65 1.59 2.27
C VAL A 18 45.87 2.80 1.34
N VAL A 19 44.93 3.75 1.30
CA VAL A 19 45.01 4.97 0.51
C VAL A 19 46.16 5.87 1.01
N LEU A 20 46.33 6.03 2.33
CA LEU A 20 47.39 6.81 2.92
C LEU A 20 48.77 6.20 2.67
N ASN A 21 48.92 4.88 2.65
CA ASN A 21 50.15 4.19 2.31
C ASN A 21 50.54 4.30 0.82
N LEU A 22 49.53 4.30 -0.06
CA LEU A 22 49.74 4.52 -1.50
C LEU A 22 50.18 5.95 -1.82
N ILE A 23 49.65 6.94 -1.09
CA ILE A 23 50.00 8.36 -1.26
C ILE A 23 51.48 8.62 -0.85
N LYS A 24 52.00 7.87 0.10
CA LYS A 24 53.37 8.08 0.62
C LYS A 24 54.48 7.64 -0.34
N ASN A 25 54.17 6.81 -1.33
CA ASN A 25 55.18 6.19 -2.23
C ASN A 25 55.20 6.70 -3.68
N TYR A 26 54.33 7.64 -4.09
CA TYR A 26 54.24 8.05 -5.48
C TYR A 26 54.16 9.57 -5.69
N ASN A 27 54.79 10.02 -6.77
CA ASN A 27 55.00 11.41 -7.21
C ASN A 27 53.68 12.20 -7.34
N ILE A 28 53.54 13.26 -6.58
CA ILE A 28 52.31 14.01 -6.26
C ILE A 28 51.52 14.59 -7.47
N LYS A 29 52.16 14.75 -8.63
CA LYS A 29 51.52 15.44 -9.78
C LYS A 29 50.51 14.62 -10.58
N PHE A 30 50.53 13.30 -10.52
CA PHE A 30 49.63 12.46 -11.29
C PHE A 30 48.37 12.06 -10.53
N TYR A 31 48.40 12.14 -9.20
CA TYR A 31 47.34 11.61 -8.31
C TYR A 31 46.24 12.60 -7.93
N SER A 32 46.39 13.89 -8.21
CA SER A 32 45.38 14.90 -7.89
C SER A 32 44.02 14.62 -8.57
N LYS A 33 44.04 14.12 -9.82
CA LYS A 33 42.78 13.77 -10.54
C LYS A 33 42.17 12.46 -10.05
N TRP A 34 43.01 11.48 -9.67
CA TRP A 34 42.52 10.21 -9.13
C TRP A 34 42.01 10.33 -7.69
N LEU A 35 42.59 11.20 -6.88
CA LEU A 35 42.15 11.50 -5.53
C LEU A 35 40.75 12.15 -5.53
N LEU A 36 40.50 13.08 -6.45
CA LEU A 36 39.17 13.67 -6.63
C LEU A 36 38.15 12.63 -7.05
N LEU A 37 38.48 11.69 -7.94
CA LEU A 37 37.58 10.64 -8.38
C LEU A 37 37.22 9.66 -7.23
N VAL A 38 38.16 9.32 -6.36
CA VAL A 38 37.97 8.44 -5.23
C VAL A 38 37.11 9.13 -4.14
N ILE A 39 37.29 10.43 -3.94
CA ILE A 39 36.48 11.21 -2.97
C ILE A 39 35.01 11.29 -3.43
N THR A 40 34.74 11.42 -4.73
CA THR A 40 33.40 11.44 -5.26
C THR A 40 32.68 10.07 -5.17
N LEU A 41 33.43 8.97 -5.21
CA LEU A 41 32.86 7.61 -5.07
C LEU A 41 32.59 7.21 -3.61
N VAL A 42 33.27 7.83 -2.64
CA VAL A 42 33.10 7.52 -1.20
C VAL A 42 32.03 8.40 -0.55
N SER A 43 31.60 9.49 -1.20
CA SER A 43 30.59 10.41 -0.66
C SER A 43 29.15 9.97 -0.87
N CYS A 44 28.90 8.79 -1.46
CA CYS A 44 27.55 8.20 -1.44
C CYS A 44 27.29 7.56 -0.06
N ASP A 45 27.04 8.40 0.94
CA ASP A 45 26.53 7.96 2.24
C ASP A 45 25.07 7.52 2.03
N SER A 46 24.85 6.21 1.97
CA SER A 46 23.50 5.62 1.86
C SER A 46 22.57 6.00 3.03
N ASN A 47 23.11 6.65 4.06
CA ASN A 47 22.33 7.16 5.19
C ASN A 47 21.62 8.49 4.88
N PHE A 48 21.97 9.19 3.80
CA PHE A 48 21.33 10.45 3.42
C PHE A 48 19.90 10.23 2.85
N LEU A 49 19.56 9.00 2.48
CA LEU A 49 18.26 8.63 1.89
C LEU A 49 17.36 7.85 2.86
N LYS A 50 17.72 7.74 4.13
CA LYS A 50 16.82 7.15 5.12
C LYS A 50 15.82 8.20 5.55
N VAL A 51 14.63 8.15 4.97
CA VAL A 51 13.47 8.88 5.48
C VAL A 51 13.20 8.38 6.90
N PRO A 52 13.07 9.26 7.91
CA PRO A 52 12.71 8.87 9.27
C PRO A 52 11.40 8.08 9.27
N GLU A 53 11.31 7.06 10.12
CA GLU A 53 10.12 6.19 10.22
C GLU A 53 8.86 7.00 10.56
N SER A 54 9.01 8.08 11.35
CA SER A 54 7.94 9.03 11.65
C SER A 54 7.44 9.81 10.41
N GLU A 55 8.29 10.10 9.43
CA GLU A 55 7.88 10.73 8.17
C GLU A 55 7.15 9.73 7.27
N ILE A 56 7.58 8.45 7.27
CA ILE A 56 6.89 7.37 6.56
C ILE A 56 5.51 7.15 7.18
N GLU A 57 5.41 7.11 8.51
CA GLU A 57 4.15 6.96 9.22
C GLU A 57 3.18 8.13 8.96
N SER A 58 3.67 9.38 9.02
CA SER A 58 2.85 10.55 8.72
C SER A 58 2.44 10.62 7.25
N ALA A 59 3.30 10.23 6.31
CA ALA A 59 2.99 10.17 4.89
C ALA A 59 2.04 9.01 4.55
N SER A 60 2.04 7.92 5.34
CA SER A 60 1.15 6.78 5.15
C SER A 60 -0.23 6.97 5.80
N SER A 61 -0.37 7.86 6.79
CA SER A 61 -1.66 8.15 7.41
C SER A 61 -2.60 8.88 6.44
N TRP A 62 -3.90 8.54 6.51
CA TRP A 62 -4.93 9.27 5.76
C TRP A 62 -5.13 10.66 6.39
N THR A 63 -5.19 11.66 5.53
CA THR A 63 -5.45 13.06 5.92
C THR A 63 -6.83 13.50 5.42
N ILE A 64 -7.35 14.57 5.98
CA ILE A 64 -8.63 15.18 5.56
C ILE A 64 -8.63 15.60 4.08
N ASN A 65 -7.45 15.79 3.51
CA ASN A 65 -7.29 16.20 2.11
C ASN A 65 -7.16 15.01 1.15
N ASP A 66 -7.01 13.79 1.65
CA ASP A 66 -6.90 12.61 0.79
C ASP A 66 -8.28 12.27 0.23
N GLN A 67 -8.31 11.93 -1.06
CA GLN A 67 -9.55 11.58 -1.73
C GLN A 67 -9.82 10.08 -1.57
N PRO A 68 -10.91 9.68 -0.91
CA PRO A 68 -11.30 8.28 -0.81
C PRO A 68 -11.73 7.73 -2.18
N PRO A 69 -11.77 6.40 -2.36
CA PRO A 69 -12.33 5.81 -3.55
C PRO A 69 -13.81 6.18 -3.68
N SER A 70 -14.27 6.36 -4.91
CA SER A 70 -15.64 6.75 -5.20
C SER A 70 -16.14 6.10 -6.49
N PHE A 71 -17.44 6.20 -6.75
CA PHE A 71 -17.97 6.00 -8.10
C PHE A 71 -18.17 7.36 -8.77
N PRO A 72 -18.14 7.42 -10.11
CA PRO A 72 -18.31 8.70 -10.84
C PRO A 72 -19.58 9.46 -10.45
N GLU A 73 -20.69 8.75 -10.20
CA GLU A 73 -21.95 9.33 -9.79
C GLU A 73 -21.95 9.90 -8.35
N CYS A 74 -21.00 9.48 -7.52
CA CYS A 74 -20.87 9.95 -6.14
C CYS A 74 -19.81 11.06 -5.97
N GLU A 75 -18.98 11.32 -6.98
CA GLU A 75 -17.80 12.18 -6.89
C GLU A 75 -18.10 13.63 -6.49
N ASN A 76 -19.24 14.16 -6.95
CA ASN A 76 -19.62 15.55 -6.73
C ASN A 76 -20.35 15.82 -5.40
N LEU A 77 -20.46 14.82 -4.55
CA LEU A 77 -21.09 14.95 -3.23
C LEU A 77 -20.06 15.46 -2.21
N ILE A 78 -20.55 16.02 -1.10
CA ILE A 78 -19.70 16.27 0.07
C ILE A 78 -19.21 14.93 0.63
N ILE A 79 -18.05 14.93 1.30
CA ILE A 79 -17.29 13.71 1.62
C ILE A 79 -18.10 12.66 2.38
N ASP A 80 -18.95 13.09 3.33
CA ASP A 80 -19.78 12.17 4.10
C ASP A 80 -20.88 11.52 3.23
N ASP A 81 -21.54 12.29 2.39
CA ASP A 81 -22.54 11.79 1.44
C ASP A 81 -21.90 10.95 0.34
N GLN A 82 -20.68 11.28 -0.07
CA GLN A 82 -19.89 10.50 -1.02
C GLN A 82 -19.61 9.09 -0.49
N LEU A 83 -19.19 8.97 0.77
CA LEU A 83 -18.94 7.67 1.41
C LEU A 83 -20.23 6.84 1.57
N ILE A 84 -21.35 7.48 1.91
CA ILE A 84 -22.67 6.83 1.98
C ILE A 84 -23.08 6.33 0.60
N CYS A 85 -23.02 7.20 -0.41
CA CYS A 85 -23.33 6.88 -1.80
C CYS A 85 -22.49 5.69 -2.31
N PHE A 86 -21.18 5.74 -2.08
CA PHE A 86 -20.25 4.69 -2.47
C PHE A 86 -20.59 3.34 -1.85
N ARG A 87 -20.86 3.31 -0.55
CA ARG A 87 -21.25 2.08 0.17
C ARG A 87 -22.56 1.52 -0.33
N ASN A 88 -23.58 2.38 -0.46
CA ASN A 88 -24.90 1.97 -0.93
C ASN A 88 -24.84 1.38 -2.36
N LYS A 89 -24.01 1.97 -3.22
CA LYS A 89 -23.82 1.44 -4.58
C LYS A 89 -23.23 0.04 -4.59
N ILE A 90 -22.22 -0.21 -3.76
CA ILE A 90 -21.63 -1.55 -3.61
C ILE A 90 -22.71 -2.55 -3.12
N GLU A 91 -23.48 -2.19 -2.10
CA GLU A 91 -24.53 -3.04 -1.56
C GLU A 91 -25.59 -3.38 -2.62
N ILE A 92 -26.06 -2.40 -3.37
CA ILE A 92 -27.03 -2.59 -4.44
C ILE A 92 -26.49 -3.54 -5.52
N GLU A 93 -25.28 -3.32 -6.00
CA GLU A 93 -24.68 -4.14 -7.06
C GLU A 93 -24.42 -5.58 -6.59
N MET A 94 -23.95 -5.74 -5.35
CA MET A 94 -23.77 -7.06 -4.74
C MET A 94 -25.10 -7.78 -4.60
N ASN A 95 -26.12 -7.14 -4.06
CA ASN A 95 -27.47 -7.74 -3.90
C ASN A 95 -28.04 -8.15 -5.25
N ASN A 96 -28.00 -7.30 -6.26
CA ASN A 96 -28.46 -7.60 -7.61
C ASN A 96 -27.81 -8.86 -8.22
N PHE A 97 -26.54 -9.11 -7.87
CA PHE A 97 -25.83 -10.31 -8.30
C PHE A 97 -26.22 -11.52 -7.46
N LEU A 98 -26.35 -11.35 -6.14
CA LEU A 98 -26.57 -12.43 -5.19
C LEU A 98 -28.02 -12.92 -5.16
N ASP A 99 -29.01 -12.06 -5.41
CA ASP A 99 -30.45 -12.43 -5.49
C ASP A 99 -30.73 -13.52 -6.54
N LYS A 100 -29.86 -13.65 -7.52
CA LYS A 100 -29.93 -14.68 -8.56
C LYS A 100 -29.29 -16.01 -8.15
N LYS A 101 -28.74 -16.10 -6.95
CA LYS A 101 -27.98 -17.26 -6.48
C LYS A 101 -28.67 -17.89 -5.29
N VAL A 102 -28.55 -19.19 -5.17
CA VAL A 102 -29.09 -19.94 -4.03
C VAL A 102 -28.00 -20.06 -2.97
N PHE A 103 -28.24 -19.50 -1.81
CA PHE A 103 -27.40 -19.65 -0.63
C PHE A 103 -28.10 -20.48 0.45
N PRO A 104 -27.39 -21.16 1.35
CA PRO A 104 -27.99 -21.74 2.53
C PRO A 104 -28.54 -20.63 3.45
N LEU A 105 -29.67 -20.87 4.07
CA LEU A 105 -30.27 -19.94 5.06
C LEU A 105 -29.23 -19.64 6.16
N ASP A 106 -28.84 -18.39 6.26
CA ASP A 106 -27.88 -17.94 7.27
C ASP A 106 -28.25 -16.52 7.74
N THR A 107 -28.44 -16.37 9.04
CA THR A 107 -28.72 -15.08 9.69
C THR A 107 -27.44 -14.39 10.20
N THR A 108 -26.28 -14.94 9.87
CA THR A 108 -25.00 -14.42 10.35
C THR A 108 -24.70 -13.08 9.69
N GLU A 109 -24.24 -12.13 10.50
CA GLU A 109 -23.63 -10.91 9.99
C GLU A 109 -22.17 -11.18 9.64
N TYR A 110 -21.81 -10.84 8.40
CA TYR A 110 -20.45 -10.98 7.89
C TYR A 110 -19.78 -9.61 7.80
N THR A 111 -18.49 -9.60 7.88
CA THR A 111 -17.67 -8.43 7.54
C THR A 111 -16.78 -8.79 6.37
N LEU A 112 -16.99 -8.14 5.24
CA LEU A 112 -16.14 -8.24 4.06
C LEU A 112 -15.06 -7.16 4.15
N THR A 113 -13.79 -7.55 4.14
CA THR A 113 -12.71 -6.61 3.89
C THR A 113 -12.48 -6.57 2.39
N LEU A 114 -12.88 -5.49 1.76
CA LEU A 114 -12.71 -5.24 0.34
C LEU A 114 -11.43 -4.46 0.10
N LYS A 115 -10.75 -4.80 -0.98
CA LYS A 115 -9.57 -4.11 -1.48
C LYS A 115 -9.88 -3.48 -2.83
N ILE A 116 -9.50 -2.23 -3.02
CA ILE A 116 -9.56 -1.51 -4.30
C ILE A 116 -8.13 -1.23 -4.72
N ASP A 117 -7.78 -1.68 -5.91
CA ASP A 117 -6.46 -1.42 -6.49
C ASP A 117 -6.37 -0.02 -7.12
N ILE A 118 -5.18 0.35 -7.55
CA ILE A 118 -4.89 1.63 -8.21
C ILE A 118 -5.63 1.82 -9.55
N ASN A 119 -6.24 0.78 -10.10
CA ASN A 119 -7.04 0.80 -11.32
C ASN A 119 -8.55 0.83 -11.02
N GLY A 120 -8.95 0.87 -9.75
CA GLY A 120 -10.33 0.86 -9.30
C GLY A 120 -11.01 -0.50 -9.31
N ASN A 121 -10.27 -1.61 -9.45
CA ASN A 121 -10.85 -2.95 -9.40
C ASN A 121 -11.01 -3.42 -7.97
N PHE A 122 -12.14 -4.09 -7.70
CA PHE A 122 -12.44 -4.67 -6.40
C PHE A 122 -11.91 -6.10 -6.28
N SER A 123 -11.48 -6.47 -5.08
CA SER A 123 -11.18 -7.85 -4.70
C SER A 123 -11.51 -8.10 -3.24
N LEU A 124 -11.80 -9.35 -2.89
CA LEU A 124 -12.01 -9.76 -1.50
C LEU A 124 -10.65 -10.02 -0.85
N ASP A 125 -10.32 -9.27 0.19
CA ASP A 125 -9.11 -9.48 0.99
C ASP A 125 -9.40 -10.45 2.15
N LYS A 126 -10.54 -10.26 2.86
CA LYS A 126 -10.91 -11.08 4.01
C LYS A 126 -12.42 -11.15 4.18
N LEU A 127 -12.88 -12.30 4.69
CA LEU A 127 -14.28 -12.54 5.10
C LEU A 127 -14.30 -12.99 6.56
N LEU A 128 -15.10 -12.36 7.38
CA LEU A 128 -15.29 -12.73 8.80
C LEU A 128 -16.78 -12.94 9.12
N PRO A 129 -17.13 -13.94 9.93
CA PRO A 129 -16.30 -15.05 10.40
C PRO A 129 -15.96 -16.05 9.28
N GLN A 130 -14.72 -16.54 9.26
CA GLN A 130 -14.18 -17.35 8.15
C GLN A 130 -14.83 -18.74 8.00
N ASN A 131 -15.35 -19.31 9.07
CA ASN A 131 -15.70 -20.74 9.12
C ASN A 131 -17.21 -21.01 9.05
N LYS A 132 -18.02 -20.01 8.69
CA LYS A 132 -19.47 -20.16 8.65
C LYS A 132 -20.05 -20.40 7.26
N LEU A 133 -19.34 -19.99 6.21
CA LEU A 133 -19.76 -20.22 4.83
C LEU A 133 -18.99 -21.39 4.23
N ASP A 134 -19.70 -22.15 3.42
CA ASP A 134 -19.07 -23.18 2.59
C ASP A 134 -18.23 -22.53 1.46
N GLN A 135 -17.29 -23.27 0.93
CA GLN A 135 -16.37 -22.78 -0.09
C GLN A 135 -17.09 -22.28 -1.35
N LYS A 136 -18.23 -22.89 -1.71
CA LYS A 136 -19.02 -22.49 -2.87
C LYS A 136 -19.63 -21.10 -2.65
N SER A 137 -20.19 -20.83 -1.48
CA SER A 137 -20.76 -19.53 -1.11
C SER A 137 -19.68 -18.44 -1.10
N VAL A 138 -18.48 -18.75 -0.58
CA VAL A 138 -17.35 -17.81 -0.61
C VAL A 138 -16.95 -17.46 -2.05
N LEU A 139 -16.89 -18.42 -2.95
CA LEU A 139 -16.60 -18.18 -4.37
C LEU A 139 -17.65 -17.32 -5.06
N ILE A 140 -18.94 -17.51 -4.73
CA ILE A 140 -20.01 -16.68 -5.29
C ILE A 140 -19.90 -15.24 -4.80
N ILE A 141 -19.59 -15.02 -3.52
CA ILE A 141 -19.36 -13.67 -2.96
C ILE A 141 -18.15 -13.02 -3.64
N GLN A 142 -17.06 -13.78 -3.81
CA GLN A 142 -15.87 -13.28 -4.51
C GLN A 142 -16.19 -12.86 -5.94
N GLN A 143 -16.96 -13.67 -6.68
CA GLN A 143 -17.41 -13.34 -8.03
C GLN A 143 -18.30 -12.08 -8.06
N ALA A 144 -19.17 -11.90 -7.06
CA ALA A 144 -19.98 -10.69 -6.93
C ALA A 144 -19.11 -9.44 -6.78
N ILE A 145 -18.07 -9.53 -5.96
CA ILE A 145 -17.13 -8.43 -5.71
C ILE A 145 -16.31 -8.11 -6.97
N GLU A 146 -15.83 -9.13 -7.68
CA GLU A 146 -15.05 -8.96 -8.92
C GLU A 146 -15.87 -8.38 -10.07
N GLN A 147 -17.21 -8.50 -10.02
CA GLN A 147 -18.12 -7.92 -11.01
C GLN A 147 -18.65 -6.53 -10.64
N LEU A 148 -18.24 -5.97 -9.52
CA LEU A 148 -18.57 -4.58 -9.18
C LEU A 148 -18.04 -3.64 -10.27
N PRO A 149 -18.78 -2.56 -10.60
CA PRO A 149 -18.27 -1.55 -11.51
C PRO A 149 -16.99 -0.93 -10.96
N LYS A 150 -16.08 -0.55 -11.84
CA LYS A 150 -14.82 0.07 -11.44
C LYS A 150 -15.06 1.35 -10.65
N ALA A 151 -14.38 1.46 -9.51
CA ALA A 151 -14.35 2.69 -8.75
C ALA A 151 -13.30 3.66 -9.30
N LEU A 152 -13.46 4.94 -9.04
CA LEU A 152 -12.38 5.90 -9.06
C LEU A 152 -11.41 5.53 -7.92
N PRO A 153 -10.13 5.34 -8.20
CA PRO A 153 -9.17 4.93 -7.17
C PRO A 153 -8.96 6.05 -6.15
N ALA A 154 -8.54 5.66 -4.97
CA ALA A 154 -8.18 6.62 -3.94
C ALA A 154 -6.90 7.39 -4.32
N ILE A 155 -6.82 8.67 -3.94
CA ILE A 155 -5.68 9.53 -4.21
C ILE A 155 -5.11 10.04 -2.89
N LYS A 156 -3.81 9.81 -2.68
CA LYS A 156 -3.05 10.50 -1.65
C LYS A 156 -2.60 11.87 -2.16
N THR A 157 -3.28 12.90 -1.73
CA THR A 157 -3.07 14.26 -2.25
C THR A 157 -1.71 14.85 -1.90
N ASN A 158 -1.09 14.42 -0.80
CA ASN A 158 0.25 14.85 -0.39
C ASN A 158 1.36 14.39 -1.35
N VAL A 159 1.14 13.28 -2.07
CA VAL A 159 2.08 12.74 -3.08
C VAL A 159 1.51 12.76 -4.49
N GLY A 160 0.20 12.99 -4.64
CA GLY A 160 -0.48 13.02 -5.95
C GLY A 160 -0.58 11.64 -6.63
N GLU A 161 -0.56 10.56 -5.85
CA GLU A 161 -0.53 9.19 -6.38
C GLU A 161 -1.82 8.44 -6.05
N PHE A 162 -2.22 7.57 -6.98
CA PHE A 162 -3.25 6.57 -6.73
C PHE A 162 -2.72 5.50 -5.79
N VAL A 163 -3.53 5.15 -4.80
CA VAL A 163 -3.15 4.17 -3.79
C VAL A 163 -4.18 3.06 -3.65
N GLU A 164 -3.70 1.88 -3.32
CA GLU A 164 -4.54 0.76 -2.93
C GLU A 164 -5.17 1.05 -1.56
N VAL A 165 -6.45 0.75 -1.41
CA VAL A 165 -7.16 0.92 -0.14
C VAL A 165 -7.91 -0.33 0.25
N LYS A 166 -8.09 -0.51 1.56
CA LYS A 166 -8.92 -1.56 2.14
C LYS A 166 -9.96 -0.93 3.05
N PHE A 167 -11.15 -1.46 3.02
CA PHE A 167 -12.24 -1.05 3.91
C PHE A 167 -13.13 -2.23 4.28
N ASN A 168 -13.81 -2.10 5.41
CA ASN A 168 -14.72 -3.11 5.89
C ASN A 168 -16.15 -2.76 5.51
N LEU A 169 -16.87 -3.73 4.94
CA LEU A 169 -18.27 -3.65 4.60
C LEU A 169 -19.02 -4.67 5.46
N PRO A 170 -19.93 -4.23 6.37
CA PRO A 170 -20.87 -5.16 7.02
C PRO A 170 -21.81 -5.71 5.96
N PHE A 171 -22.06 -7.02 6.01
CA PHE A 171 -22.81 -7.71 4.98
C PHE A 171 -23.71 -8.77 5.60
N LYS A 172 -24.96 -8.80 5.17
CA LYS A 172 -25.92 -9.83 5.53
C LYS A 172 -26.39 -10.53 4.28
N LEU A 173 -26.37 -11.85 4.29
CA LEU A 173 -27.03 -12.64 3.28
C LEU A 173 -28.54 -12.64 3.64
N ASN A 174 -29.31 -11.75 3.02
CA ASN A 174 -30.77 -11.72 3.18
C ASN A 174 -31.38 -12.75 2.25
N TYR A 175 -32.19 -13.63 2.80
CA TYR A 175 -33.03 -14.57 2.06
C TYR A 175 -34.46 -14.27 2.40
N GLU A 176 -35.24 -13.96 1.39
CA GLU A 176 -36.69 -14.15 1.41
C GLU A 176 -37.07 -15.50 0.83
#